data_dd3adba21f5a1f6824af0e31bd724968
#
_entry.id   dd3adba21f5a1f6824af0e31bd724968
#
_cell.length_a   1.000
_cell.length_b   1.000
_cell.length_c   1.000
_cell.angle_alpha   90.00
_cell.angle_beta   90.00
_cell.angle_gamma   90.00
#
_symmetry.space_group_name_H-M   'P 1'
#
loop_
_entity.id
_entity.type
_entity.pdbx_description
1 polymer ?
#
loop_
_entity_poly.entity_id
_entity_poly.type
_entity_poly.pdbx_seq_one_letter_code
_entity_poly.pdbx_strand_id
1 'polypeptide(L)'
;EVGLAINSRQISGSLKNIRARAGLMDMSLWHADRNADILFPVEPFWYVPMHIGQEINHWAEWSRWYRSDGERGWEPPPEVKQLIAWWEILRRTTDEAERIEAGKNILRSQAENVWSIGIIGLGPHPVIVRDDLRNVPRHGYWGWDSRWSWPYYPETWYIAQD
;
A
#
# COMPACT_ATOMS: atom_id res chain seq x y z
N GLU A 1 6.13 -8.07 -28.00
CA GLU A 1 4.97 -8.86 -27.51
C GLU A 1 5.50 -9.96 -26.60
N VAL A 2 4.94 -10.05 -25.38
CA VAL A 2 5.39 -11.01 -24.35
C VAL A 2 4.47 -12.24 -24.23
N GLY A 3 3.52 -12.40 -25.16
CA GLY A 3 2.61 -13.55 -25.21
C GLY A 3 1.55 -13.62 -24.12
N LEU A 4 1.31 -12.53 -23.38
CA LEU A 4 0.26 -12.46 -22.37
C LEU A 4 -1.02 -11.89 -22.97
N ALA A 5 -2.12 -12.64 -22.88
CA ALA A 5 -3.46 -12.16 -23.21
C ALA A 5 -4.09 -11.54 -21.96
N ILE A 6 -4.21 -10.22 -21.94
CA ILE A 6 -4.78 -9.48 -20.79
C ILE A 6 -6.10 -8.82 -21.20
N ASN A 7 -7.16 -9.16 -20.50
CA ASN A 7 -8.45 -8.48 -20.60
C ASN A 7 -8.56 -7.46 -19.46
N SER A 8 -8.43 -6.16 -19.79
CA SER A 8 -8.57 -5.09 -18.83
C SER A 8 -9.97 -4.50 -18.83
N ARG A 9 -10.53 -4.22 -17.67
CA ARG A 9 -11.83 -3.56 -17.51
C ARG A 9 -11.75 -2.49 -16.43
N GLN A 10 -12.12 -1.28 -16.80
CA GLN A 10 -12.28 -0.19 -15.82
C GLN A 10 -13.57 -0.38 -15.05
N ILE A 11 -13.49 -0.35 -13.73
CA ILE A 11 -14.62 -0.46 -12.81
C ILE A 11 -14.47 0.57 -11.68
N SER A 12 -15.55 0.86 -10.95
CA SER A 12 -15.47 1.73 -9.77
C SER A 12 -14.61 1.10 -8.67
N GLY A 13 -13.99 1.93 -7.83
CA GLY A 13 -13.21 1.46 -6.69
C GLY A 13 -14.00 0.56 -5.74
N SER A 14 -15.27 0.88 -5.49
CA SER A 14 -16.15 0.05 -4.66
C SER A 14 -16.36 -1.34 -5.26
N LEU A 15 -16.65 -1.43 -6.55
CA LEU A 15 -16.83 -2.71 -7.23
C LEU A 15 -15.51 -3.51 -7.29
N LYS A 16 -14.38 -2.82 -7.49
CA LYS A 16 -13.06 -3.43 -7.42
C LYS A 16 -12.84 -4.11 -6.07
N ASN A 17 -13.11 -3.40 -4.98
CA ASN A 17 -12.92 -3.94 -3.63
C ASN A 17 -13.82 -5.14 -3.35
N ILE A 18 -15.09 -5.10 -3.77
CA ILE A 18 -16.00 -6.24 -3.63
C ILE A 18 -15.47 -7.47 -4.39
N ARG A 19 -15.04 -7.29 -5.64
CA ARG A 19 -14.51 -8.38 -6.45
C ARG A 19 -13.20 -8.94 -5.92
N ALA A 20 -12.28 -8.08 -5.47
CA ALA A 20 -11.03 -8.50 -4.87
C ALA A 20 -11.25 -9.37 -3.63
N ARG A 21 -12.15 -8.93 -2.74
CA ARG A 21 -12.54 -9.70 -1.54
C ARG A 21 -13.20 -11.04 -1.86
N ALA A 22 -13.88 -11.13 -2.98
CA ALA A 22 -14.53 -12.34 -3.44
C ALA A 22 -13.59 -13.26 -4.26
N GLY A 23 -12.32 -12.89 -4.45
CA GLY A 23 -11.39 -13.66 -5.27
C GLY A 23 -11.72 -13.69 -6.77
N LEU A 24 -12.45 -12.69 -7.27
CA LEU A 24 -12.93 -12.60 -8.65
C LEU A 24 -12.04 -11.72 -9.55
N MET A 25 -10.77 -11.58 -9.19
CA MET A 25 -9.80 -10.78 -9.93
C MET A 25 -8.44 -11.47 -9.94
N ASP A 26 -7.85 -11.64 -11.10
CA ASP A 26 -6.49 -12.15 -11.24
C ASP A 26 -5.45 -11.06 -10.95
N MET A 27 -5.73 -9.83 -11.36
CA MET A 27 -4.87 -8.66 -11.16
C MET A 27 -5.71 -7.42 -10.92
N SER A 28 -5.18 -6.47 -10.18
CA SER A 28 -5.79 -5.14 -10.02
C SER A 28 -4.75 -4.04 -10.11
N LEU A 29 -5.14 -2.90 -10.67
CA LEU A 29 -4.34 -1.68 -10.70
C LEU A 29 -4.86 -0.71 -9.63
N TRP A 30 -3.95 -0.22 -8.80
CA TRP A 30 -4.24 0.77 -7.78
C TRP A 30 -3.02 1.63 -7.49
N HIS A 31 -3.19 2.73 -6.79
CA HIS A 31 -2.07 3.51 -6.28
C HIS A 31 -1.37 2.76 -5.14
N ALA A 32 -0.05 2.79 -5.11
CA ALA A 32 0.74 2.30 -3.99
C ALA A 32 1.05 3.49 -3.06
N ASP A 33 0.56 3.41 -1.85
CA ASP A 33 0.83 4.30 -0.74
C ASP A 33 1.50 3.51 0.40
N ARG A 34 1.86 4.17 1.49
CA ARG A 34 2.47 3.55 2.68
C ARG A 34 3.81 2.87 2.42
N ASN A 35 4.56 3.38 1.45
CA ASN A 35 5.89 2.92 1.11
C ASN A 35 7.00 3.85 1.65
N ALA A 36 6.64 4.84 2.46
CA ALA A 36 7.61 5.68 3.16
C ALA A 36 8.29 4.89 4.30
N ASP A 37 9.53 5.22 4.60
CA ASP A 37 10.36 4.53 5.59
C ASP A 37 9.67 4.32 6.95
N ILE A 38 8.88 5.31 7.36
CA ILE A 38 8.12 5.29 8.61
C ILE A 38 6.92 4.33 8.57
N LEU A 39 6.27 4.20 7.41
CA LEU A 39 5.02 3.45 7.28
C LEU A 39 5.22 2.02 6.81
N PHE A 40 6.30 1.75 6.08
CA PHE A 40 6.63 0.42 5.62
C PHE A 40 6.69 -0.64 6.76
N PRO A 41 7.30 -0.39 7.93
CA PRO A 41 7.26 -1.34 9.02
C PRO A 41 5.86 -1.56 9.61
N VAL A 42 5.02 -0.54 9.54
CA VAL A 42 3.68 -0.59 10.14
C VAL A 42 2.69 -1.34 9.25
N GLU A 43 2.69 -1.03 7.96
CA GLU A 43 1.69 -1.56 7.01
C GLU A 43 2.28 -1.91 5.64
N PRO A 44 3.17 -2.92 5.50
CA PRO A 44 3.75 -3.32 4.22
C PRO A 44 2.80 -4.18 3.38
N PHE A 45 1.52 -3.84 3.32
CA PHE A 45 0.47 -4.68 2.74
C PHE A 45 0.59 -4.91 1.22
N TRP A 46 1.41 -4.11 0.53
CA TRP A 46 1.74 -4.35 -0.88
C TRP A 46 2.71 -5.53 -1.07
N TYR A 47 3.40 -5.91 0.00
CA TYR A 47 4.45 -6.91 0.00
C TYR A 47 4.17 -8.07 0.95
N VAL A 48 3.26 -7.90 1.91
CA VAL A 48 2.92 -8.89 2.93
C VAL A 48 1.40 -8.99 3.11
N PRO A 49 0.82 -10.19 3.06
CA PRO A 49 -0.63 -10.40 3.16
C PRO A 49 -1.11 -10.32 4.63
N MET A 50 -1.22 -9.13 5.19
CA MET A 50 -1.51 -8.97 6.62
C MET A 50 -2.79 -8.20 6.96
N HIS A 51 -3.35 -7.44 6.03
CA HIS A 51 -4.38 -6.47 6.38
C HIS A 51 -5.68 -6.66 5.62
N ILE A 52 -6.80 -6.81 6.37
CA ILE A 52 -8.14 -6.99 5.78
C ILE A 52 -8.70 -5.73 5.12
N GLY A 53 -8.43 -4.55 5.66
CA GLY A 53 -8.99 -3.30 5.12
C GLY A 53 -8.54 -2.99 3.70
N GLN A 54 -7.49 -3.63 3.27
CA GLN A 54 -6.83 -3.48 1.98
C GLN A 54 -6.83 -4.78 1.18
N GLU A 55 -7.84 -5.63 1.34
CA GLU A 55 -8.08 -6.85 0.53
C GLU A 55 -8.27 -6.52 -0.95
N ILE A 56 -7.43 -5.65 -1.43
CA ILE A 56 -7.55 -5.02 -2.72
C ILE A 56 -6.88 -5.84 -3.80
N ASN A 57 -6.10 -6.84 -3.39
CA ASN A 57 -5.25 -7.63 -4.25
C ASN A 57 -5.49 -9.12 -4.04
N HIS A 58 -4.66 -9.93 -4.61
CA HIS A 58 -4.64 -11.39 -4.56
C HIS A 58 -4.40 -12.01 -3.18
N TRP A 59 -4.16 -11.19 -2.14
CA TRP A 59 -3.88 -11.65 -0.78
C TRP A 59 -5.13 -11.95 0.08
N ALA A 60 -6.34 -11.74 -0.40
CA ALA A 60 -7.54 -11.75 0.42
C ALA A 60 -7.70 -13.02 1.27
N GLU A 61 -7.52 -14.20 0.66
CA GLU A 61 -7.68 -15.48 1.35
C GLU A 61 -6.52 -15.77 2.31
N TRP A 62 -5.29 -15.43 1.95
CA TRP A 62 -4.13 -15.57 2.83
C TRP A 62 -4.19 -14.61 4.01
N SER A 63 -4.68 -13.40 3.80
CA SER A 63 -4.93 -12.42 4.85
C SER A 63 -5.99 -12.90 5.84
N ARG A 64 -7.06 -13.53 5.36
CA ARG A 64 -8.08 -14.15 6.22
C ARG A 64 -7.50 -15.29 7.04
N TRP A 65 -6.70 -16.15 6.42
CA TRP A 65 -6.06 -17.27 7.10
C TRP A 65 -5.17 -16.80 8.25
N TYR A 66 -4.27 -15.86 7.96
CA TYR A 66 -3.39 -15.29 8.98
C TYR A 66 -4.16 -14.68 10.16
N ARG A 67 -5.22 -13.92 9.89
CA ARG A 67 -5.98 -13.19 10.93
C ARG A 67 -6.96 -14.03 11.71
N SER A 68 -7.28 -15.19 11.24
CA SER A 68 -8.14 -16.16 11.93
C SER A 68 -7.36 -17.31 12.56
N ASP A 69 -6.03 -17.19 12.66
CA ASP A 69 -5.16 -18.26 13.14
C ASP A 69 -5.39 -19.60 12.43
N GLY A 70 -5.65 -19.54 11.12
CA GLY A 70 -5.88 -20.71 10.28
C GLY A 70 -7.31 -21.21 10.17
N GLU A 71 -8.27 -20.58 10.86
CA GLU A 71 -9.67 -21.05 10.86
C GLU A 71 -10.42 -20.71 9.55
N ARG A 72 -10.03 -19.65 8.85
CA ARG A 72 -10.70 -19.15 7.65
C ARG A 72 -9.71 -18.73 6.59
N GLY A 73 -10.14 -18.77 5.33
CA GLY A 73 -9.28 -18.44 4.20
C GLY A 73 -8.47 -19.64 3.73
N TRP A 74 -7.44 -19.36 2.98
CA TRP A 74 -6.53 -20.37 2.44
C TRP A 74 -5.18 -20.28 3.12
N GLU A 75 -4.61 -21.43 3.46
CA GLU A 75 -3.26 -21.50 3.99
C GLU A 75 -2.25 -20.98 2.97
N PRO A 76 -1.46 -19.95 3.30
CA PRO A 76 -0.46 -19.44 2.38
C PRO A 76 0.69 -20.43 2.18
N PRO A 77 1.33 -20.43 1.02
CA PRO A 77 2.52 -21.22 0.78
C PRO A 77 3.69 -20.77 1.66
N PRO A 78 4.72 -21.61 1.84
CA PRO A 78 5.83 -21.33 2.76
C PRO A 78 6.52 -19.99 2.54
N GLU A 79 6.74 -19.58 1.31
CA GLU A 79 7.35 -18.30 0.94
C GLU A 79 6.52 -17.09 1.38
N VAL A 80 5.20 -17.21 1.37
CA VAL A 80 4.30 -16.16 1.85
C VAL A 80 4.23 -16.14 3.38
N LYS A 81 4.26 -17.31 4.03
CA LYS A 81 4.40 -17.40 5.49
C LYS A 81 5.70 -16.76 5.96
N GLN A 82 6.77 -16.91 5.18
CA GLN A 82 8.04 -16.29 5.48
C GLN A 82 7.98 -14.75 5.41
N LEU A 83 7.21 -14.18 4.48
CA LEU A 83 6.96 -12.73 4.44
C LEU A 83 6.28 -12.24 5.73
N ILE A 84 5.30 -13.00 6.22
CA ILE A 84 4.61 -12.68 7.47
C ILE A 84 5.59 -12.76 8.65
N ALA A 85 6.45 -13.79 8.69
CA ALA A 85 7.45 -13.95 9.75
C ALA A 85 8.44 -12.76 9.78
N TRP A 86 8.95 -12.33 8.64
CA TRP A 86 9.82 -11.14 8.55
C TRP A 86 9.10 -9.87 8.97
N TRP A 87 7.83 -9.71 8.61
CA TRP A 87 7.06 -8.56 9.07
C TRP A 87 6.84 -8.57 10.58
N GLU A 88 6.58 -9.72 11.19
CA GLU A 88 6.46 -9.85 12.64
C GLU A 88 7.75 -9.45 13.36
N ILE A 89 8.92 -9.80 12.82
CA ILE A 89 10.21 -9.31 13.29
C ILE A 89 10.30 -7.79 13.10
N LEU A 90 10.09 -7.30 11.89
CA LEU A 90 10.21 -5.91 11.51
C LEU A 90 9.44 -4.96 12.45
N ARG A 91 8.25 -5.36 12.89
CA ARG A 91 7.37 -4.53 13.73
C ARG A 91 7.58 -4.70 15.23
N ARG A 92 8.22 -5.78 15.67
CA ARG A 92 8.33 -6.12 17.11
C ARG A 92 9.72 -5.95 17.70
N THR A 93 10.76 -6.16 16.89
CA THR A 93 12.12 -6.07 17.39
C THR A 93 12.51 -4.64 17.75
N THR A 94 13.27 -4.50 18.82
CA THR A 94 13.92 -3.25 19.21
C THR A 94 15.35 -3.15 18.66
N ASP A 95 15.89 -4.23 18.12
CA ASP A 95 17.20 -4.26 17.47
C ASP A 95 17.10 -3.66 16.06
N GLU A 96 17.81 -2.59 15.81
CA GLU A 96 17.79 -1.88 14.54
C GLU A 96 18.35 -2.72 13.39
N ALA A 97 19.41 -3.48 13.63
CA ALA A 97 20.04 -4.31 12.59
C ALA A 97 19.10 -5.45 12.17
N GLU A 98 18.46 -6.11 13.12
CA GLU A 98 17.47 -7.14 12.88
C GLU A 98 16.25 -6.59 12.12
N ARG A 99 15.77 -5.41 12.51
CA ARG A 99 14.66 -4.73 11.83
C ARG A 99 14.98 -4.38 10.38
N ILE A 100 16.15 -3.82 10.13
CA ILE A 100 16.62 -3.50 8.78
C ILE A 100 16.74 -4.76 7.92
N GLU A 101 17.30 -5.84 8.46
CA GLU A 101 17.47 -7.08 7.70
C GLU A 101 16.11 -7.74 7.39
N ALA A 102 15.17 -7.75 8.33
CA ALA A 102 13.81 -8.22 8.08
C ALA A 102 13.12 -7.43 6.95
N GLY A 103 13.24 -6.09 6.97
CA GLY A 103 12.71 -5.23 5.90
C GLY A 103 13.35 -5.50 4.55
N LYS A 104 14.67 -5.67 4.50
CA LYS A 104 15.39 -6.02 3.28
C LYS A 104 14.97 -7.38 2.72
N ASN A 105 14.69 -8.35 3.57
CA ASN A 105 14.23 -9.67 3.14
C ASN A 105 12.85 -9.61 2.48
N ILE A 106 11.93 -8.80 3.01
CA ILE A 106 10.63 -8.55 2.37
C ILE A 106 10.84 -7.92 0.98
N LEU A 107 11.70 -6.92 0.86
CA LEU A 107 11.98 -6.25 -0.42
C LEU A 107 12.70 -7.15 -1.43
N ARG A 108 13.62 -8.02 -0.97
CA ARG A 108 14.24 -9.04 -1.83
C ARG A 108 13.20 -10.02 -2.37
N SER A 109 12.31 -10.51 -1.51
CA SER A 109 11.22 -11.38 -1.93
C SER A 109 10.30 -10.71 -2.96
N GLN A 110 10.04 -9.41 -2.82
CA GLN A 110 9.33 -8.63 -3.83
C GLN A 110 10.06 -8.61 -5.17
N ALA A 111 11.38 -8.41 -5.15
CA ALA A 111 12.20 -8.35 -6.35
C ALA A 111 12.30 -9.72 -7.06
N GLU A 112 12.37 -10.80 -6.32
CA GLU A 112 12.51 -12.17 -6.83
C GLU A 112 11.19 -12.76 -7.33
N ASN A 113 10.09 -12.50 -6.63
CA ASN A 113 8.79 -13.11 -6.90
C ASN A 113 7.79 -12.17 -7.60
N VAL A 114 8.10 -10.88 -7.68
CA VAL A 114 7.27 -9.87 -8.33
C VAL A 114 5.82 -9.89 -7.81
N TRP A 115 5.64 -9.85 -6.50
CA TRP A 115 4.32 -9.86 -5.87
C TRP A 115 3.44 -8.67 -6.28
N SER A 116 4.06 -7.54 -6.57
CA SER A 116 3.41 -6.36 -7.13
C SER A 116 4.29 -5.71 -8.19
N ILE A 117 3.67 -5.11 -9.20
CA ILE A 117 4.37 -4.47 -10.31
C ILE A 117 4.18 -2.96 -10.20
N GLY A 118 5.27 -2.23 -9.91
CA GLY A 118 5.28 -0.78 -9.97
C GLY A 118 5.32 -0.27 -11.40
N ILE A 119 4.40 0.63 -11.74
CA ILE A 119 4.30 1.18 -13.10
C ILE A 119 4.77 2.63 -13.14
N ILE A 120 4.34 3.46 -12.18
CA ILE A 120 4.64 4.88 -12.11
C ILE A 120 5.01 5.23 -10.68
N GLY A 121 6.16 5.87 -10.49
CA GLY A 121 6.59 6.39 -9.19
C GLY A 121 6.81 7.89 -9.25
N LEU A 122 6.64 8.56 -8.11
CA LEU A 122 6.96 9.99 -7.91
C LEU A 122 6.35 10.93 -8.97
N GLY A 123 5.22 10.55 -9.56
CA GLY A 123 4.51 11.41 -10.51
C GLY A 123 4.07 12.71 -9.85
N PRO A 124 4.26 13.88 -10.50
CA PRO A 124 3.76 15.13 -9.97
C PRO A 124 2.23 15.10 -9.87
N HIS A 125 1.71 15.51 -8.71
CA HIS A 125 0.28 15.62 -8.47
C HIS A 125 -0.11 17.10 -8.39
N PRO A 126 -0.70 17.69 -9.45
CA PRO A 126 -1.09 19.08 -9.43
C PRO A 126 -2.26 19.32 -8.47
N VAL A 127 -2.09 20.28 -7.59
CA VAL A 127 -3.15 20.72 -6.67
C VAL A 127 -3.53 22.16 -7.05
N ILE A 128 -4.79 22.37 -7.38
CA ILE A 128 -5.33 23.68 -7.74
C ILE A 128 -5.92 24.33 -6.49
N VAL A 129 -5.44 25.51 -6.19
CA VAL A 129 -5.96 26.34 -5.09
C VAL A 129 -6.41 27.70 -5.63
N ARG A 130 -7.30 28.36 -4.89
CA ARG A 130 -7.70 29.73 -5.20
C ARG A 130 -6.49 30.65 -5.05
N ASP A 131 -6.41 31.68 -5.88
CA ASP A 131 -5.31 32.64 -5.88
C ASP A 131 -5.30 33.57 -4.65
N ASP A 132 -6.44 33.73 -3.98
CA ASP A 132 -6.60 34.47 -2.73
C ASP A 132 -6.38 33.60 -1.46
N LEU A 133 -6.20 32.30 -1.60
CA LEU A 133 -5.87 31.43 -0.47
C LEU A 133 -4.39 31.61 -0.08
N ARG A 134 -4.15 31.94 1.16
CA ARG A 134 -2.82 32.24 1.73
C ARG A 134 -2.34 31.16 2.67
N ASN A 135 -1.04 31.17 2.92
CA ASN A 135 -0.33 30.25 3.79
C ASN A 135 -0.34 28.78 3.30
N VAL A 136 -0.63 28.56 2.03
CA VAL A 136 -0.57 27.25 1.39
C VAL A 136 0.85 27.01 0.86
N PRO A 137 1.48 25.84 1.13
CA PRO A 137 2.80 25.55 0.59
C PRO A 137 2.75 25.40 -0.94
N ARG A 138 3.80 25.86 -1.60
CA ARG A 138 3.92 25.74 -3.06
C ARG A 138 4.28 24.35 -3.52
N HIS A 139 4.92 23.56 -2.66
CA HIS A 139 5.35 22.18 -2.90
C HIS A 139 5.22 21.38 -1.64
N GLY A 140 4.95 20.07 -1.77
CA GLY A 140 4.87 19.19 -0.63
C GLY A 140 4.52 17.76 -1.01
N TYR A 141 4.51 16.90 -0.02
CA TYR A 141 4.03 15.53 -0.17
C TYR A 141 2.51 15.50 -0.12
N TRP A 142 1.93 14.83 -1.09
CA TRP A 142 0.49 14.67 -1.22
C TRP A 142 0.14 13.19 -1.34
N GLY A 143 -0.69 12.68 -0.48
CA GLY A 143 -1.10 11.28 -0.51
C GLY A 143 -1.84 10.85 0.75
N TRP A 144 -2.27 9.61 0.76
CA TRP A 144 -2.96 9.00 1.90
C TRP A 144 -2.12 9.01 3.17
N ASP A 145 -0.83 8.81 3.07
CA ASP A 145 0.11 8.74 4.20
C ASP A 145 0.20 10.07 4.94
N SER A 146 0.13 11.15 4.20
CA SER A 146 0.12 12.52 4.74
C SER A 146 -1.29 13.07 4.94
N ARG A 147 -2.33 12.25 4.79
CA ARG A 147 -3.73 12.70 4.85
C ARG A 147 -3.93 13.96 4.03
N TRP A 148 -3.39 13.96 2.81
CA TRP A 148 -3.45 15.06 1.85
C TRP A 148 -2.76 16.33 2.34
N SER A 149 -3.47 17.20 3.00
CA SER A 149 -2.99 18.52 3.41
C SER A 149 -2.50 18.61 4.87
N TRP A 150 -2.64 17.57 5.66
CA TRP A 150 -2.40 17.64 7.10
C TRP A 150 -0.99 18.06 7.52
N PRO A 151 0.10 17.63 6.87
CA PRO A 151 1.45 18.07 7.23
C PRO A 151 1.67 19.57 7.00
N TYR A 152 0.74 20.23 6.37
CA TYR A 152 0.85 21.64 5.98
C TYR A 152 -0.06 22.57 6.79
N TYR A 153 -0.56 22.09 7.92
CA TYR A 153 -1.35 22.87 8.87
C TYR A 153 -2.51 23.64 8.19
N PRO A 154 -3.47 22.97 7.57
CA PRO A 154 -4.56 23.62 6.82
C PRO A 154 -5.40 24.55 7.69
N GLU A 155 -5.39 24.37 9.01
CA GLU A 155 -6.00 25.28 9.98
C GLU A 155 -5.37 26.67 10.01
N THR A 156 -4.19 26.85 9.43
CA THR A 156 -3.51 28.15 9.31
C THR A 156 -3.77 28.84 7.97
N TRP A 157 -4.48 28.19 7.06
CA TRP A 157 -4.79 28.74 5.75
C TRP A 157 -5.95 29.75 5.89
N TYR A 158 -5.87 30.83 5.14
CA TYR A 158 -6.91 31.86 5.16
C TYR A 158 -7.11 32.47 3.78
N ILE A 159 -8.30 33.01 3.58
CA ILE A 159 -8.63 33.79 2.37
C ILE A 159 -8.24 35.22 2.64
N ALA A 160 -7.38 35.80 1.78
CA ALA A 160 -7.06 37.23 1.87
C ALA A 160 -8.34 38.05 1.61
N GLN A 161 -8.57 39.06 2.44
CA GLN A 161 -9.58 40.05 2.18
C GLN A 161 -8.90 41.23 1.45
N ASP A 162 -9.52 41.69 0.37
CA ASP A 162 -9.09 42.87 -0.35
C ASP A 162 -9.24 44.15 0.49
#